data_f45085b6af3a47590dc3a31fda8ccc70
#
_entry.id   f45085b6af3a47590dc3a31fda8ccc70
#
_cell.length_a   1.000
_cell.length_b   1.000
_cell.length_c   1.000
_cell.angle_alpha   90.00
_cell.angle_beta   90.00
_cell.angle_gamma   90.00
#
_symmetry.space_group_name_H-M   'P 1'
#
loop_
_entity.id
_entity.type
_entity.pdbx_description
1 polymer ?
#
loop_
_entity_poly.entity_id
_entity_poly.type
_entity_poly.pdbx_seq_one_letter_code
_entity_poly.pdbx_strand_id
1 'polypeptide(L)'
;NVEVQDSSDVERIAAKLSVSTKTVRNDVKELNCLMGGYAVISNKKGQYKLIVFDQKGYEEIRDKIYEQEEYFNSPQTRMAYIFWQLMDAKKPYLIDDLSEEMKVGRTTTVGDLNRIREQIKKYDLTVEGKANTGLSLCGEEIKIRLFLLENVYEQIYLNYPLGSRLRQLLYDMQTEYSLDALGFGQFFRAFVVMIDRLGNGHTIESLDRYLELYDSKVYEIADEFADKVEEAVPFKIPKPERIFLCLPIAGMRTPVNTEGIENYIQISEEAADLIIEI
;
A
#
# COMPACT_ATOMS: atom_id res chain seq x y z
N ASN A 1 3.94 -40.76 1.77
CA ASN A 1 4.22 -40.89 0.32
C ASN A 1 5.26 -39.82 -0.03
N VAL A 2 6.46 -40.27 -0.38
CA VAL A 2 7.54 -39.38 -0.85
C VAL A 2 7.40 -39.28 -2.35
N GLU A 3 6.90 -38.14 -2.86
CA GLU A 3 6.93 -37.86 -4.29
C GLU A 3 8.37 -37.62 -4.74
N VAL A 4 8.86 -38.54 -5.58
CA VAL A 4 10.19 -38.47 -6.16
C VAL A 4 10.05 -37.85 -7.53
N GLN A 5 10.33 -36.54 -7.66
CA GLN A 5 10.45 -35.90 -8.97
C GLN A 5 11.81 -36.20 -9.63
N ASP A 6 11.86 -36.11 -10.95
CA ASP A 6 13.05 -36.37 -11.74
C ASP A 6 14.26 -35.57 -11.29
N SER A 7 15.41 -36.22 -11.18
CA SER A 7 16.67 -35.56 -10.83
C SER A 7 17.22 -34.76 -12.03
N SER A 8 17.73 -33.56 -11.78
CA SER A 8 18.37 -32.71 -12.80
C SER A 8 19.78 -32.30 -12.35
N ASP A 9 20.71 -32.24 -13.29
CA ASP A 9 22.05 -31.69 -12.99
C ASP A 9 22.04 -30.14 -12.97
N VAL A 10 23.04 -29.58 -12.29
CA VAL A 10 23.13 -28.12 -12.07
C VAL A 10 23.32 -27.36 -13.38
N GLU A 11 24.02 -27.92 -14.34
CA GLU A 11 24.30 -27.32 -15.65
C GLU A 11 23.00 -27.20 -16.45
N ARG A 12 22.18 -28.24 -16.44
CA ARG A 12 20.89 -28.28 -17.12
C ARG A 12 19.90 -27.30 -16.50
N ILE A 13 19.86 -27.22 -15.15
CA ILE A 13 19.02 -26.23 -14.44
C ILE A 13 19.47 -24.82 -14.79
N ALA A 14 20.79 -24.55 -14.73
CA ALA A 14 21.37 -23.25 -15.02
C ALA A 14 21.08 -22.81 -16.47
N ALA A 15 21.21 -23.73 -17.44
CA ALA A 15 20.90 -23.47 -18.85
C ALA A 15 19.43 -23.18 -19.06
N LYS A 16 18.52 -23.96 -18.44
CA LYS A 16 17.06 -23.78 -18.54
C LYS A 16 16.59 -22.44 -17.97
N LEU A 17 17.20 -21.99 -16.86
CA LEU A 17 16.84 -20.73 -16.18
C LEU A 17 17.66 -19.52 -16.69
N SER A 18 18.62 -19.75 -17.60
CA SER A 18 19.53 -18.71 -18.12
C SER A 18 20.33 -18.00 -17.02
N VAL A 19 20.76 -18.74 -16.00
CA VAL A 19 21.54 -18.24 -14.86
C VAL A 19 22.86 -19.01 -14.71
N SER A 20 23.75 -18.54 -13.82
CA SER A 20 24.99 -19.26 -13.51
C SER A 20 24.75 -20.49 -12.60
N THR A 21 25.61 -21.50 -12.67
CA THR A 21 25.56 -22.64 -11.74
C THR A 21 25.78 -22.22 -10.29
N LYS A 22 26.47 -21.09 -10.04
CA LYS A 22 26.63 -20.49 -8.71
C LYS A 22 25.29 -19.95 -8.20
N THR A 23 24.52 -19.27 -9.05
CA THR A 23 23.19 -18.78 -8.75
C THR A 23 22.28 -19.93 -8.35
N VAL A 24 22.21 -21.00 -9.18
CA VAL A 24 21.40 -22.20 -8.86
C VAL A 24 21.75 -22.78 -7.48
N ARG A 25 23.04 -22.84 -7.12
CA ARG A 25 23.45 -23.36 -5.79
C ARG A 25 23.01 -22.47 -4.64
N ASN A 26 23.02 -21.15 -4.84
CA ASN A 26 22.55 -20.19 -3.84
C ASN A 26 21.03 -20.30 -3.68
N ASP A 27 20.30 -20.29 -4.79
CA ASP A 27 18.83 -20.41 -4.81
C ASP A 27 18.36 -21.71 -4.13
N VAL A 28 19.06 -22.83 -4.39
CA VAL A 28 18.77 -24.10 -3.71
C VAL A 28 18.98 -24.02 -2.19
N LYS A 29 19.99 -23.30 -1.72
CA LYS A 29 20.20 -23.10 -0.27
C LYS A 29 19.07 -22.28 0.33
N GLU A 30 18.67 -21.22 -0.34
CA GLU A 30 17.60 -20.33 0.08
C GLU A 30 16.25 -21.06 0.12
N LEU A 31 15.92 -21.80 -0.95
CA LEU A 31 14.72 -22.63 -1.00
C LEU A 31 14.69 -23.69 0.11
N ASN A 32 15.83 -24.32 0.42
CA ASN A 32 15.91 -25.29 1.52
C ASN A 32 15.67 -24.62 2.89
N CYS A 33 16.11 -23.38 3.06
CA CYS A 33 15.80 -22.60 4.28
C CYS A 33 14.30 -22.29 4.36
N LEU A 34 13.69 -21.87 3.26
CA LEU A 34 12.26 -21.53 3.20
C LEU A 34 11.37 -22.75 3.41
N MET A 35 11.75 -23.92 2.89
CA MET A 35 10.98 -25.16 3.05
C MET A 35 10.97 -25.73 4.47
N GLY A 36 11.81 -25.20 5.38
CA GLY A 36 11.69 -25.34 6.84
C GLY A 36 11.58 -26.76 7.40
N GLY A 37 12.11 -27.77 6.70
CA GLY A 37 12.04 -29.18 7.10
C GLY A 37 10.84 -29.95 6.54
N TYR A 38 9.89 -29.32 5.88
CA TYR A 38 8.79 -30.00 5.16
C TYR A 38 9.25 -30.66 3.86
N ALA A 39 10.27 -30.08 3.22
CA ALA A 39 10.89 -30.62 2.04
C ALA A 39 12.38 -30.20 1.97
N VAL A 40 13.16 -30.91 1.14
CA VAL A 40 14.56 -30.57 0.88
C VAL A 40 14.94 -30.84 -0.56
N ILE A 41 15.68 -29.93 -1.19
CA ILE A 41 16.37 -30.18 -2.45
C ILE A 41 17.74 -30.77 -2.12
N SER A 42 17.84 -32.06 -2.24
CA SER A 42 19.08 -32.83 -1.98
C SER A 42 19.98 -32.83 -3.21
N ASN A 43 21.29 -32.66 -3.00
CA ASN A 43 22.29 -32.82 -4.03
C ASN A 43 23.09 -34.08 -3.79
N LYS A 44 23.07 -35.05 -4.71
CA LYS A 44 23.94 -36.22 -4.73
C LYS A 44 24.71 -36.28 -6.04
N LYS A 45 26.04 -36.11 -5.98
CA LYS A 45 26.95 -36.17 -7.14
C LYS A 45 26.57 -35.21 -8.28
N GLY A 46 26.14 -33.96 -7.93
CA GLY A 46 25.71 -32.95 -8.91
C GLY A 46 24.27 -33.06 -9.38
N GLN A 47 23.56 -34.08 -8.97
CA GLN A 47 22.13 -34.31 -9.28
C GLN A 47 21.26 -33.73 -8.15
N TYR A 48 20.38 -32.80 -8.48
CA TYR A 48 19.41 -32.19 -7.57
C TYR A 48 18.10 -32.95 -7.62
N LYS A 49 17.51 -33.21 -6.44
CA LYS A 49 16.26 -33.94 -6.30
C LYS A 49 15.46 -33.35 -5.14
N LEU A 50 14.20 -33.02 -5.39
CA LEU A 50 13.25 -32.64 -4.36
C LEU A 50 12.79 -33.88 -3.58
N ILE A 51 12.86 -33.82 -2.26
CA ILE A 51 12.35 -34.81 -1.33
C ILE A 51 11.34 -34.12 -0.42
N VAL A 52 10.09 -34.54 -0.44
CA VAL A 52 9.02 -34.00 0.39
C VAL A 52 8.81 -34.94 1.57
N PHE A 53 8.92 -34.43 2.80
CA PHE A 53 8.70 -35.17 4.02
C PHE A 53 7.28 -34.99 4.57
N ASP A 54 6.71 -33.79 4.42
CA ASP A 54 5.34 -33.45 4.77
C ASP A 54 4.70 -32.73 3.59
N GLN A 55 3.76 -33.43 2.92
CA GLN A 55 3.11 -32.93 1.71
C GLN A 55 2.31 -31.64 1.97
N LYS A 56 1.55 -31.61 3.07
CA LYS A 56 0.71 -30.47 3.41
C LYS A 56 1.55 -29.22 3.71
N GLY A 57 2.54 -29.34 4.57
CA GLY A 57 3.44 -28.23 4.89
C GLY A 57 4.23 -27.72 3.67
N TYR A 58 4.64 -28.64 2.77
CA TYR A 58 5.28 -28.26 1.51
C TYR A 58 4.35 -27.51 0.59
N GLU A 59 3.10 -27.94 0.42
CA GLU A 59 2.10 -27.27 -0.40
C GLU A 59 1.79 -25.86 0.15
N GLU A 60 1.61 -25.70 1.45
CA GLU A 60 1.40 -24.40 2.09
C GLU A 60 2.55 -23.42 1.83
N ILE A 61 3.80 -23.90 1.90
CA ILE A 61 4.97 -23.05 1.62
C ILE A 61 5.10 -22.76 0.13
N ARG A 62 4.93 -23.77 -0.72
CA ARG A 62 4.95 -23.62 -2.17
C ARG A 62 3.93 -22.57 -2.62
N ASP A 63 2.70 -22.66 -2.12
CA ASP A 63 1.63 -21.75 -2.49
C ASP A 63 1.93 -20.32 -2.02
N LYS A 64 2.49 -20.14 -0.81
CA LYS A 64 2.99 -18.84 -0.34
C LYS A 64 4.12 -18.25 -1.23
N ILE A 65 5.03 -19.11 -1.70
CA ILE A 65 6.11 -18.69 -2.62
C ILE A 65 5.51 -18.25 -3.97
N TYR A 66 4.55 -19.01 -4.51
CA TYR A 66 3.86 -18.67 -5.75
C TYR A 66 3.02 -17.40 -5.60
N GLU A 67 2.30 -17.21 -4.50
CA GLU A 67 1.56 -15.99 -4.19
C GLU A 67 2.48 -14.76 -4.16
N GLN A 68 3.68 -14.88 -3.58
CA GLN A 68 4.67 -13.80 -3.59
C GLN A 68 5.24 -13.51 -4.99
N GLU A 69 5.49 -14.53 -5.81
CA GLU A 69 5.95 -14.34 -7.19
C GLU A 69 4.84 -13.75 -8.07
N GLU A 70 3.59 -14.18 -7.92
CA GLU A 70 2.44 -13.62 -8.62
C GLU A 70 2.19 -12.17 -8.20
N TYR A 71 2.43 -11.81 -6.94
CA TYR A 71 2.20 -10.48 -6.42
C TYR A 71 2.98 -9.41 -7.20
N PHE A 72 4.26 -9.64 -7.50
CA PHE A 72 5.09 -8.68 -8.24
C PHE A 72 5.10 -8.85 -9.77
N ASN A 73 4.26 -9.73 -10.33
CA ASN A 73 4.10 -9.86 -11.78
C ASN A 73 3.40 -8.63 -12.41
N SER A 74 2.49 -7.99 -11.68
CA SER A 74 1.81 -6.78 -12.14
C SER A 74 2.68 -5.53 -11.96
N PRO A 75 2.85 -4.70 -13.00
CA PRO A 75 3.48 -3.40 -12.86
C PRO A 75 2.80 -2.51 -11.82
N GLN A 76 1.46 -2.57 -11.69
CA GLN A 76 0.70 -1.80 -10.72
C GLN A 76 1.09 -2.16 -9.30
N THR A 77 1.19 -3.45 -9.00
CA THR A 77 1.59 -3.93 -7.67
C THR A 77 3.02 -3.53 -7.34
N ARG A 78 3.96 -3.66 -8.29
CA ARG A 78 5.34 -3.21 -8.09
C ARG A 78 5.43 -1.71 -7.86
N MET A 79 4.68 -0.91 -8.62
CA MET A 79 4.62 0.54 -8.44
C MET A 79 4.05 0.92 -7.06
N ALA A 80 2.96 0.27 -6.63
CA ALA A 80 2.40 0.47 -5.30
C ALA A 80 3.40 0.11 -4.19
N TYR A 81 4.12 -1.01 -4.33
CA TYR A 81 5.16 -1.43 -3.41
C TYR A 81 6.32 -0.42 -3.34
N ILE A 82 6.84 0.00 -4.49
CA ILE A 82 7.91 1.01 -4.55
C ILE A 82 7.45 2.31 -3.88
N PHE A 83 6.23 2.78 -4.19
CA PHE A 83 5.70 4.00 -3.59
C PHE A 83 5.58 3.85 -2.07
N TRP A 84 5.05 2.73 -1.60
CA TRP A 84 4.91 2.42 -0.17
C TRP A 84 6.27 2.43 0.54
N GLN A 85 7.28 1.78 -0.03
CA GLN A 85 8.63 1.79 0.54
C GLN A 85 9.22 3.20 0.62
N LEU A 86 9.02 4.01 -0.41
CA LEU A 86 9.57 5.37 -0.45
C LEU A 86 8.86 6.34 0.50
N MET A 87 7.54 6.18 0.71
CA MET A 87 6.77 7.06 1.59
C MET A 87 7.05 6.85 3.08
N ASP A 88 7.48 5.65 3.48
CA ASP A 88 7.79 5.30 4.88
C ASP A 88 9.30 5.27 5.15
N ALA A 89 10.12 5.47 4.14
CA ALA A 89 11.56 5.36 4.23
C ALA A 89 12.17 6.40 5.18
N LYS A 90 12.67 5.94 6.32
CA LYS A 90 13.50 6.76 7.25
C LYS A 90 14.88 7.10 6.66
N LYS A 91 15.29 6.39 5.62
CA LYS A 91 16.54 6.56 4.87
C LYS A 91 16.26 6.37 3.38
N PRO A 92 17.01 7.06 2.49
CA PRO A 92 16.87 6.86 1.06
C PRO A 92 17.02 5.39 0.66
N TYR A 93 16.15 4.90 -0.24
CA TYR A 93 16.08 3.52 -0.69
C TYR A 93 16.95 3.30 -1.95
N LEU A 94 17.73 2.23 -1.98
CA LEU A 94 18.50 1.91 -3.20
C LEU A 94 17.64 1.17 -4.23
N ILE A 95 17.88 1.45 -5.52
CA ILE A 95 17.18 0.74 -6.62
C ILE A 95 17.47 -0.75 -6.59
N ASP A 96 18.69 -1.12 -6.19
CA ASP A 96 19.10 -2.51 -6.14
C ASP A 96 18.38 -3.26 -5.02
N ASP A 97 18.15 -2.63 -3.85
CA ASP A 97 17.37 -3.20 -2.76
C ASP A 97 15.92 -3.45 -3.21
N LEU A 98 15.28 -2.46 -3.84
CA LEU A 98 13.93 -2.61 -4.40
C LEU A 98 13.84 -3.73 -5.45
N SER A 99 14.86 -3.86 -6.29
CA SER A 99 14.92 -4.90 -7.32
C SER A 99 15.04 -6.29 -6.70
N GLU A 100 15.85 -6.42 -5.64
CA GLU A 100 16.06 -7.66 -4.91
C GLU A 100 14.79 -8.08 -4.14
N GLU A 101 14.16 -7.13 -3.41
CA GLU A 101 12.91 -7.38 -2.66
C GLU A 101 11.76 -7.81 -3.55
N MET A 102 11.61 -7.20 -4.72
CA MET A 102 10.58 -7.57 -5.70
C MET A 102 10.99 -8.75 -6.60
N LYS A 103 12.23 -9.24 -6.49
CA LYS A 103 12.80 -10.30 -7.34
C LYS A 103 12.68 -10.01 -8.84
N VAL A 104 12.85 -8.74 -9.24
CA VAL A 104 12.81 -8.31 -10.64
C VAL A 104 14.13 -7.70 -11.07
N GLY A 105 14.36 -7.63 -12.38
CA GLY A 105 15.56 -7.01 -12.92
C GLY A 105 15.59 -5.49 -12.68
N ARG A 106 16.78 -4.93 -12.41
CA ARG A 106 17.01 -3.48 -12.23
C ARG A 106 16.35 -2.62 -13.33
N THR A 107 16.38 -3.08 -14.58
CA THR A 107 15.75 -2.38 -15.72
C THR A 107 14.23 -2.26 -15.53
N THR A 108 13.59 -3.31 -15.01
CA THR A 108 12.16 -3.32 -14.71
C THR A 108 11.87 -2.32 -13.59
N THR A 109 12.63 -2.35 -12.51
CA THR A 109 12.47 -1.41 -11.37
C THR A 109 12.63 0.05 -11.81
N VAL A 110 13.63 0.34 -12.66
CA VAL A 110 13.83 1.69 -13.23
C VAL A 110 12.65 2.09 -14.11
N GLY A 111 12.12 1.16 -14.91
CA GLY A 111 10.92 1.39 -15.73
C GLY A 111 9.69 1.73 -14.87
N ASP A 112 9.47 0.99 -13.79
CA ASP A 112 8.37 1.22 -12.85
C ASP A 112 8.56 2.55 -12.09
N LEU A 113 9.77 2.88 -11.65
CA LEU A 113 10.09 4.18 -11.05
C LEU A 113 9.79 5.36 -11.97
N ASN A 114 10.08 5.23 -13.25
CA ASN A 114 9.79 6.30 -14.21
C ASN A 114 8.28 6.48 -14.39
N ARG A 115 7.49 5.40 -14.39
CA ARG A 115 6.03 5.46 -14.40
C ARG A 115 5.48 6.15 -13.15
N ILE A 116 6.00 5.79 -11.96
CA ILE A 116 5.62 6.45 -10.70
C ILE A 116 5.90 7.94 -10.79
N ARG A 117 7.11 8.35 -11.24
CA ARG A 117 7.47 9.77 -11.37
C ARG A 117 6.51 10.54 -12.25
N GLU A 118 6.02 9.95 -13.33
CA GLU A 118 5.02 10.60 -14.18
C GLU A 118 3.65 10.71 -13.50
N GLN A 119 3.22 9.67 -12.78
CA GLN A 119 1.92 9.67 -12.10
C GLN A 119 1.85 10.64 -10.93
N ILE A 120 2.93 10.74 -10.14
CA ILE A 120 2.94 11.58 -8.93
C ILE A 120 3.08 13.08 -9.24
N LYS A 121 3.48 13.47 -10.45
CA LYS A 121 3.63 14.88 -10.82
C LYS A 121 2.36 15.69 -10.66
N LYS A 122 1.20 15.12 -10.98
CA LYS A 122 -0.09 15.79 -10.86
C LYS A 122 -0.48 16.09 -9.40
N TYR A 123 0.23 15.46 -8.44
CA TYR A 123 0.06 15.70 -7.00
C TYR A 123 1.18 16.58 -6.42
N ASP A 124 2.00 17.21 -7.26
CA ASP A 124 3.18 17.96 -6.81
C ASP A 124 4.16 17.14 -5.96
N LEU A 125 4.20 15.84 -6.20
CA LEU A 125 5.14 14.90 -5.57
C LEU A 125 6.33 14.65 -6.49
N THR A 126 7.51 14.41 -5.89
CA THR A 126 8.73 14.07 -6.62
C THR A 126 9.46 12.91 -5.97
N VAL A 127 10.11 12.06 -6.79
CA VAL A 127 11.10 11.08 -6.31
C VAL A 127 12.48 11.60 -6.66
N GLU A 128 13.19 12.07 -5.65
CA GLU A 128 14.57 12.53 -5.76
C GLU A 128 15.53 11.35 -5.60
N GLY A 129 16.59 11.36 -6.41
CA GLY A 129 17.65 10.36 -6.35
C GLY A 129 19.02 11.02 -6.35
N LYS A 130 19.85 10.66 -5.38
CA LYS A 130 21.28 11.04 -5.35
C LYS A 130 22.13 9.81 -5.56
N ALA A 131 23.16 9.93 -6.40
CA ALA A 131 24.12 8.85 -6.61
C ALA A 131 24.69 8.37 -5.28
N ASN A 132 24.68 7.06 -5.05
CA ASN A 132 25.16 6.38 -3.84
C ASN A 132 24.40 6.72 -2.54
N THR A 133 23.34 7.53 -2.58
CA THR A 133 22.54 7.86 -1.40
C THR A 133 21.18 7.16 -1.45
N GLY A 134 20.60 6.99 -2.64
CA GLY A 134 19.32 6.33 -2.85
C GLY A 134 18.20 7.30 -3.25
N LEU A 135 16.97 6.81 -3.19
CA LEU A 135 15.73 7.45 -3.58
C LEU A 135 14.96 7.92 -2.35
N SER A 136 14.32 9.09 -2.45
CA SER A 136 13.42 9.62 -1.44
C SER A 136 12.19 10.22 -2.09
N LEU A 137 11.01 10.00 -1.52
CA LEU A 137 9.77 10.68 -1.89
C LEU A 137 9.74 12.07 -1.21
N CYS A 138 9.43 13.11 -1.98
CA CYS A 138 9.34 14.48 -1.51
C CYS A 138 8.00 15.08 -1.90
N GLY A 139 7.39 15.81 -0.96
CA GLY A 139 6.11 16.50 -1.13
C GLY A 139 5.33 16.59 0.17
N GLU A 140 4.19 17.27 0.14
CA GLU A 140 3.32 17.42 1.30
C GLU A 140 2.59 16.12 1.63
N GLU A 141 2.40 15.84 2.92
CA GLU A 141 1.73 14.62 3.39
C GLU A 141 0.30 14.47 2.83
N ILE A 142 -0.44 15.58 2.70
CA ILE A 142 -1.80 15.54 2.11
C ILE A 142 -1.76 15.02 0.67
N LYS A 143 -0.78 15.44 -0.13
CA LYS A 143 -0.60 15.02 -1.53
C LYS A 143 -0.22 13.54 -1.62
N ILE A 144 0.58 13.05 -0.67
CA ILE A 144 0.91 11.61 -0.54
C ILE A 144 -0.38 10.81 -0.28
N ARG A 145 -1.23 11.26 0.64
CA ARG A 145 -2.49 10.59 0.96
C ARG A 145 -3.48 10.60 -0.19
N LEU A 146 -3.60 11.69 -0.93
CA LEU A 146 -4.44 11.75 -2.12
C LEU A 146 -3.96 10.75 -3.17
N PHE A 147 -2.65 10.70 -3.43
CA PHE A 147 -2.10 9.68 -4.34
C PHE A 147 -2.37 8.25 -3.87
N LEU A 148 -2.23 7.98 -2.56
CA LEU A 148 -2.55 6.67 -1.96
C LEU A 148 -4.01 6.28 -2.22
N LEU A 149 -4.95 7.18 -1.93
CA LEU A 149 -6.37 6.93 -2.07
C LEU A 149 -6.80 6.63 -3.50
N GLU A 150 -6.24 7.36 -4.46
CA GLU A 150 -6.66 7.29 -5.86
C GLU A 150 -5.95 6.21 -6.67
N ASN A 151 -4.68 5.93 -6.40
CA ASN A 151 -3.87 5.16 -7.33
C ASN A 151 -3.41 3.79 -6.79
N VAL A 152 -3.23 3.65 -5.47
CA VAL A 152 -2.59 2.46 -4.89
C VAL A 152 -3.29 1.89 -3.67
N TYR A 153 -4.47 2.42 -3.32
CA TYR A 153 -5.21 1.98 -2.12
C TYR A 153 -5.47 0.48 -2.11
N GLU A 154 -5.97 -0.06 -3.20
CA GLU A 154 -6.34 -1.47 -3.30
C GLU A 154 -5.14 -2.41 -3.12
N GLN A 155 -3.96 -2.00 -3.60
CA GLN A 155 -2.75 -2.79 -3.49
C GLN A 155 -2.15 -2.76 -2.07
N ILE A 156 -2.34 -1.67 -1.32
CA ILE A 156 -1.69 -1.45 -0.02
C ILE A 156 -2.66 -1.72 1.13
N TYR A 157 -3.90 -1.22 1.05
CA TYR A 157 -4.81 -1.12 2.19
C TYR A 157 -6.04 -2.04 2.13
N LEU A 158 -6.25 -2.82 1.04
CA LEU A 158 -7.44 -3.68 0.90
C LEU A 158 -7.65 -4.59 2.12
N ASN A 159 -6.57 -5.15 2.65
CA ASN A 159 -6.57 -6.06 3.80
C ASN A 159 -5.94 -5.44 5.05
N TYR A 160 -5.99 -4.10 5.17
CA TYR A 160 -5.40 -3.42 6.33
C TYR A 160 -6.00 -3.93 7.64
N PRO A 161 -5.17 -4.33 8.63
CA PRO A 161 -5.64 -4.96 9.87
C PRO A 161 -6.20 -3.94 10.85
N LEU A 162 -7.36 -3.33 10.52
CA LEU A 162 -8.01 -2.40 11.41
C LEU A 162 -8.56 -3.13 12.66
N GLY A 163 -8.25 -2.62 13.84
CA GLY A 163 -8.69 -3.20 15.10
C GLY A 163 -10.23 -3.21 15.26
N SER A 164 -10.76 -4.19 16.00
CA SER A 164 -12.21 -4.36 16.17
C SER A 164 -12.90 -3.11 16.72
N ARG A 165 -12.26 -2.39 17.66
CA ARG A 165 -12.80 -1.16 18.24
C ARG A 165 -12.95 -0.05 17.19
N LEU A 166 -11.95 0.15 16.33
CA LEU A 166 -12.01 1.15 15.26
C LEU A 166 -13.05 0.79 14.21
N ARG A 167 -13.19 -0.49 13.87
CA ARG A 167 -14.26 -0.94 12.97
C ARG A 167 -15.65 -0.64 13.55
N GLN A 168 -15.84 -0.88 14.83
CA GLN A 168 -17.13 -0.60 15.50
C GLN A 168 -17.44 0.90 15.41
N LEU A 169 -16.48 1.78 15.72
CA LEU A 169 -16.67 3.23 15.62
C LEU A 169 -17.07 3.68 14.20
N LEU A 170 -16.50 3.05 13.17
CA LEU A 170 -16.88 3.34 11.78
C LEU A 170 -18.32 2.91 11.48
N TYR A 171 -18.76 1.73 11.93
CA TYR A 171 -20.15 1.28 11.75
C TYR A 171 -21.13 2.12 12.55
N ASP A 172 -20.77 2.53 13.77
CA ASP A 172 -21.57 3.43 14.59
C ASP A 172 -21.77 4.77 13.87
N MET A 173 -20.69 5.33 13.29
CA MET A 173 -20.75 6.54 12.48
C MET A 173 -21.63 6.36 11.23
N GLN A 174 -21.48 5.26 10.50
CA GLN A 174 -22.31 4.96 9.34
C GLN A 174 -23.81 5.00 9.71
N THR A 175 -24.16 4.40 10.86
CA THR A 175 -25.53 4.30 11.35
C THR A 175 -26.04 5.65 11.84
N GLU A 176 -25.25 6.35 12.66
CA GLU A 176 -25.59 7.64 13.27
C GLU A 176 -25.88 8.72 12.22
N TYR A 177 -25.06 8.77 11.18
CA TYR A 177 -25.19 9.78 10.11
C TYR A 177 -25.87 9.27 8.84
N SER A 178 -26.40 8.04 8.85
CA SER A 178 -27.13 7.42 7.73
C SER A 178 -26.35 7.49 6.41
N LEU A 179 -25.05 7.16 6.45
CA LEU A 179 -24.19 7.20 5.28
C LEU A 179 -24.56 6.11 4.29
N ASP A 180 -24.65 6.45 3.01
CA ASP A 180 -24.81 5.46 1.96
C ASP A 180 -23.54 4.62 1.77
N ALA A 181 -23.63 3.56 0.95
CA ALA A 181 -22.51 2.63 0.77
C ALA A 181 -21.28 3.29 0.11
N LEU A 182 -21.52 4.24 -0.81
CA LEU A 182 -20.44 4.92 -1.52
C LEU A 182 -19.70 5.88 -0.58
N GLY A 183 -20.44 6.76 0.07
CA GLY A 183 -19.89 7.72 1.02
C GLY A 183 -19.19 7.05 2.20
N PHE A 184 -19.78 5.97 2.74
CA PHE A 184 -19.12 5.19 3.78
C PHE A 184 -17.82 4.55 3.27
N GLY A 185 -17.82 4.05 2.04
CA GLY A 185 -16.61 3.49 1.43
C GLY A 185 -15.47 4.51 1.30
N GLN A 186 -15.77 5.73 0.86
CA GLN A 186 -14.80 6.82 0.76
C GLN A 186 -14.26 7.23 2.14
N PHE A 187 -15.16 7.39 3.11
CA PHE A 187 -14.76 7.71 4.49
C PHE A 187 -13.89 6.62 5.11
N PHE A 188 -14.28 5.36 4.93
CA PHE A 188 -13.50 4.21 5.42
C PHE A 188 -12.08 4.22 4.86
N ARG A 189 -11.91 4.43 3.55
CA ARG A 189 -10.61 4.48 2.89
C ARG A 189 -9.74 5.62 3.43
N ALA A 190 -10.28 6.83 3.51
CA ALA A 190 -9.59 7.98 4.06
C ALA A 190 -9.18 7.76 5.52
N PHE A 191 -10.07 7.18 6.33
CA PHE A 191 -9.79 6.86 7.72
C PHE A 191 -8.66 5.84 7.86
N VAL A 192 -8.66 4.76 7.08
CA VAL A 192 -7.60 3.73 7.11
C VAL A 192 -6.24 4.35 6.77
N VAL A 193 -6.18 5.16 5.71
CA VAL A 193 -4.94 5.86 5.33
C VAL A 193 -4.49 6.81 6.45
N MET A 194 -5.40 7.57 7.05
CA MET A 194 -5.07 8.46 8.16
C MET A 194 -4.49 7.70 9.35
N ILE A 195 -5.13 6.61 9.79
CA ILE A 195 -4.68 5.82 10.95
C ILE A 195 -3.29 5.21 10.70
N ASP A 196 -3.07 4.67 9.52
CA ASP A 196 -1.77 4.12 9.14
C ASP A 196 -0.68 5.20 9.14
N ARG A 197 -0.92 6.32 8.47
CA ARG A 197 0.04 7.41 8.38
C ARG A 197 0.36 8.03 9.74
N LEU A 198 -0.63 8.29 10.56
CA LEU A 198 -0.43 8.77 11.94
C LEU A 198 0.31 7.74 12.80
N GLY A 199 -0.05 6.46 12.70
CA GLY A 199 0.62 5.39 13.43
C GLY A 199 2.11 5.28 13.10
N ASN A 200 2.50 5.61 11.87
CA ASN A 200 3.89 5.66 11.40
C ASN A 200 4.56 7.02 11.62
N GLY A 201 3.88 7.99 12.24
CA GLY A 201 4.43 9.30 12.64
C GLY A 201 4.39 10.36 11.54
N HIS A 202 3.59 10.16 10.50
CA HIS A 202 3.39 11.12 9.42
C HIS A 202 2.12 11.94 9.68
N THR A 203 2.25 13.26 9.72
CA THR A 203 1.14 14.18 9.98
C THR A 203 1.04 15.24 8.90
N ILE A 204 -0.19 15.64 8.60
CA ILE A 204 -0.45 16.80 7.75
C ILE A 204 -0.08 18.06 8.54
N GLU A 205 0.71 18.96 7.96
CA GLU A 205 1.18 20.16 8.65
C GLU A 205 0.05 21.18 8.86
N SER A 206 -0.71 21.52 7.82
CA SER A 206 -1.84 22.43 7.89
C SER A 206 -2.85 22.19 6.76
N LEU A 207 -4.13 22.30 7.12
CA LEU A 207 -5.27 22.34 6.20
C LEU A 207 -6.23 23.51 6.53
N ASP A 208 -5.76 24.53 7.24
CA ASP A 208 -6.64 25.62 7.71
C ASP A 208 -7.35 26.35 6.58
N ARG A 209 -6.74 26.45 5.38
CA ARG A 209 -7.36 27.00 4.18
C ARG A 209 -8.62 26.24 3.71
N TYR A 210 -8.75 24.98 4.11
CA TYR A 210 -9.90 24.15 3.74
C TYR A 210 -11.04 24.24 4.77
N LEU A 211 -10.79 24.75 5.98
CA LEU A 211 -11.84 24.91 7.00
C LEU A 211 -12.95 25.87 6.55
N GLU A 212 -12.58 26.91 5.79
CA GLU A 212 -13.54 27.90 5.29
C GLU A 212 -14.50 27.30 4.21
N LEU A 213 -14.14 26.15 3.65
CA LEU A 213 -14.91 25.45 2.62
C LEU A 213 -15.98 24.50 3.20
N TYR A 214 -15.86 24.17 4.51
CA TYR A 214 -16.79 23.22 5.13
C TYR A 214 -17.80 23.93 6.01
N ASP A 215 -19.05 23.43 5.98
CA ASP A 215 -20.06 23.75 6.98
C ASP A 215 -19.51 23.35 8.38
N SER A 216 -19.79 24.20 9.38
CA SER A 216 -19.44 23.92 10.79
C SER A 216 -19.88 22.53 11.24
N LYS A 217 -21.01 22.07 10.72
CA LYS A 217 -21.61 20.76 11.00
C LYS A 217 -20.76 19.58 10.50
N VAL A 218 -20.09 19.74 9.36
CA VAL A 218 -19.16 18.71 8.82
C VAL A 218 -17.94 18.59 9.73
N TYR A 219 -17.41 19.73 10.16
CA TYR A 219 -16.27 19.75 11.09
C TYR A 219 -16.64 19.18 12.47
N GLU A 220 -17.81 19.54 13.02
CA GLU A 220 -18.30 18.98 14.28
C GLU A 220 -18.36 17.45 14.24
N ILE A 221 -18.90 16.87 13.15
CA ILE A 221 -18.96 15.40 12.97
C ILE A 221 -17.56 14.79 12.94
N ALA A 222 -16.63 15.38 12.17
CA ALA A 222 -15.26 14.90 12.08
C ALA A 222 -14.53 15.00 13.43
N ASP A 223 -14.76 16.08 14.17
CA ASP A 223 -14.17 16.35 15.48
C ASP A 223 -14.66 15.35 16.53
N GLU A 224 -15.98 15.17 16.66
CA GLU A 224 -16.58 14.17 17.56
C GLU A 224 -16.13 12.74 17.24
N PHE A 225 -16.07 12.40 15.96
CA PHE A 225 -15.56 11.09 15.55
C PHE A 225 -14.07 10.91 15.91
N ALA A 226 -13.25 11.92 15.67
CA ALA A 226 -11.83 11.89 16.03
C ALA A 226 -11.63 11.74 17.54
N ASP A 227 -12.44 12.39 18.38
CA ASP A 227 -12.39 12.21 19.84
C ASP A 227 -12.69 10.76 20.25
N LYS A 228 -13.72 10.13 19.67
CA LYS A 228 -14.04 8.72 19.90
C LYS A 228 -12.88 7.80 19.46
N VAL A 229 -12.20 8.14 18.37
CA VAL A 229 -11.04 7.37 17.87
C VAL A 229 -9.83 7.53 18.79
N GLU A 230 -9.56 8.73 19.32
CA GLU A 230 -8.45 8.97 20.27
C GLU A 230 -8.54 8.11 21.54
N GLU A 231 -9.74 7.68 21.94
CA GLU A 231 -9.90 6.74 23.06
C GLU A 231 -9.46 5.30 22.70
N ALA A 232 -9.36 4.99 21.42
CA ALA A 232 -9.04 3.65 20.92
C ALA A 232 -7.62 3.50 20.37
N VAL A 233 -6.87 4.61 20.23
CA VAL A 233 -5.50 4.62 19.67
C VAL A 233 -4.51 5.25 20.64
N PRO A 234 -3.20 4.92 20.58
CA PRO A 234 -2.20 5.45 21.51
C PRO A 234 -1.64 6.84 21.11
N PHE A 235 -2.25 7.54 20.17
CA PHE A 235 -1.80 8.83 19.66
C PHE A 235 -2.96 9.83 19.54
N LYS A 236 -2.62 11.12 19.45
CA LYS A 236 -3.59 12.18 19.23
C LYS A 236 -3.86 12.40 17.75
N ILE A 237 -5.07 12.89 17.44
CA ILE A 237 -5.49 13.28 16.10
C ILE A 237 -5.46 14.81 16.00
N PRO A 238 -4.38 15.42 15.47
CA PRO A 238 -4.25 16.87 15.39
C PRO A 238 -5.33 17.50 14.50
N LYS A 239 -5.55 18.79 14.67
CA LYS A 239 -6.56 19.54 13.92
C LYS A 239 -6.49 19.32 12.39
N PRO A 240 -5.32 19.33 11.73
CA PRO A 240 -5.28 19.07 10.28
C PRO A 240 -5.81 17.70 9.89
N GLU A 241 -5.62 16.69 10.72
CA GLU A 241 -6.15 15.33 10.48
C GLU A 241 -7.67 15.28 10.62
N ARG A 242 -8.23 16.02 11.57
CA ARG A 242 -9.68 16.17 11.72
C ARG A 242 -10.28 16.86 10.50
N ILE A 243 -9.59 17.88 9.97
CA ILE A 243 -9.99 18.54 8.71
C ILE A 243 -9.89 17.57 7.53
N PHE A 244 -8.87 16.72 7.48
CA PHE A 244 -8.76 15.69 6.43
C PHE A 244 -9.97 14.75 6.40
N LEU A 245 -10.54 14.40 7.55
CA LEU A 245 -11.77 13.61 7.64
C LEU A 245 -13.01 14.36 7.15
N CYS A 246 -12.96 15.68 7.07
CA CYS A 246 -14.07 16.45 6.48
C CYS A 246 -14.24 16.22 4.97
N LEU A 247 -13.13 15.92 4.25
CA LEU A 247 -13.17 15.71 2.80
C LEU A 247 -14.21 14.65 2.38
N PRO A 248 -14.13 13.40 2.86
CA PRO A 248 -15.13 12.39 2.53
C PRO A 248 -16.53 12.71 3.12
N ILE A 249 -16.62 13.32 4.31
CA ILE A 249 -17.91 13.66 4.93
C ILE A 249 -18.65 14.72 4.09
N ALA A 250 -17.95 15.74 3.61
CA ALA A 250 -18.52 16.76 2.73
C ALA A 250 -19.04 16.15 1.42
N GLY A 251 -18.28 15.26 0.81
CA GLY A 251 -18.70 14.55 -0.40
C GLY A 251 -19.94 13.65 -0.21
N MET A 252 -20.13 13.09 0.99
CA MET A 252 -21.29 12.26 1.31
C MET A 252 -22.60 13.03 1.43
N ARG A 253 -22.54 14.32 1.69
CA ARG A 253 -23.72 15.16 1.93
C ARG A 253 -24.25 15.87 0.70
N THR A 254 -23.65 15.69 -0.47
CA THR A 254 -24.23 16.20 -1.72
C THR A 254 -25.53 15.47 -1.98
N PRO A 255 -26.70 16.11 -1.80
CA PRO A 255 -27.97 15.46 -2.08
C PRO A 255 -28.01 15.13 -3.57
N VAL A 256 -28.55 13.95 -3.91
CA VAL A 256 -28.89 13.57 -5.29
C VAL A 256 -29.93 14.54 -5.92
N ASN A 257 -30.38 15.51 -5.20
CA ASN A 257 -31.34 16.53 -5.62
C ASN A 257 -30.61 17.77 -6.15
N THR A 258 -30.35 17.77 -7.45
CA THR A 258 -29.63 18.83 -8.18
C THR A 258 -30.33 20.17 -8.20
N GLU A 259 -31.59 20.28 -7.80
CA GLU A 259 -32.37 21.53 -7.81
C GLU A 259 -32.03 22.48 -6.65
N GLY A 260 -31.22 22.09 -5.68
CA GLY A 260 -30.79 22.92 -4.53
C GLY A 260 -29.31 23.32 -4.52
N ILE A 261 -28.52 22.86 -5.46
CA ILE A 261 -27.07 23.03 -5.45
C ILE A 261 -26.60 24.44 -5.80
N GLU A 262 -27.39 25.19 -6.55
CA GLU A 262 -26.99 26.53 -7.01
C GLU A 262 -26.86 27.59 -5.88
N ASN A 263 -27.27 27.30 -4.64
CA ASN A 263 -27.33 28.30 -3.57
C ASN A 263 -26.42 28.02 -2.34
N TYR A 264 -25.73 26.91 -2.22
CA TYR A 264 -25.05 26.54 -0.96
C TYR A 264 -23.57 26.22 -1.00
N ILE A 265 -22.95 26.10 -2.16
CA ILE A 265 -21.50 25.84 -2.22
C ILE A 265 -20.88 26.71 -3.30
N GLN A 266 -20.38 27.89 -2.93
CA GLN A 266 -19.24 28.47 -3.66
C GLN A 266 -18.01 27.63 -3.32
N ILE A 267 -17.91 26.46 -3.90
CA ILE A 267 -16.67 25.68 -3.89
C ILE A 267 -15.75 26.45 -4.81
N SER A 268 -14.56 26.86 -4.32
CA SER A 268 -13.54 27.41 -5.21
C SER A 268 -13.20 26.35 -6.27
N GLU A 269 -12.81 26.75 -7.47
CA GLU A 269 -12.39 25.81 -8.53
C GLU A 269 -11.36 24.79 -7.99
N GLU A 270 -10.46 25.22 -7.11
CA GLU A 270 -9.46 24.37 -6.46
C GLU A 270 -10.04 23.29 -5.52
N ALA A 271 -11.13 23.61 -4.83
CA ALA A 271 -11.81 22.63 -3.97
C ALA A 271 -12.73 21.70 -4.78
N ALA A 272 -13.33 22.20 -5.87
CA ALA A 272 -14.07 21.37 -6.82
C ALA A 272 -13.13 20.38 -7.51
N ASP A 273 -11.96 20.81 -7.91
CA ASP A 273 -10.92 19.95 -8.48
C ASP A 273 -10.49 18.86 -7.47
N LEU A 274 -10.32 19.20 -6.18
CA LEU A 274 -9.99 18.22 -5.15
C LEU A 274 -11.12 17.20 -4.90
N ILE A 275 -12.38 17.60 -5.01
CA ILE A 275 -13.56 16.73 -4.83
C ILE A 275 -13.82 15.87 -6.07
N ILE A 276 -13.52 16.38 -7.27
CA ILE A 276 -13.67 15.65 -8.54
C ILE A 276 -12.51 14.65 -8.72
N GLU A 277 -11.35 14.89 -8.10
CA GLU A 277 -10.19 14.02 -8.13
C GLU A 277 -10.25 12.88 -7.08
N ILE A 278 -11.22 12.84 -6.17
CA ILE A 278 -11.52 11.74 -5.23
C ILE A 278 -12.67 10.88 -5.77
#